data_d92611b14d597b4c68d483e4908a3331
#
_entry.id   d92611b14d597b4c68d483e4908a3331
#
_cell.length_a   1.000
_cell.length_b   1.000
_cell.length_c   1.000
_cell.angle_alpha   90.00
_cell.angle_beta   90.00
_cell.angle_gamma   90.00
#
_symmetry.space_group_name_H-M   'P 1'
#
loop_
_entity.id
_entity.type
_entity.pdbx_description
1 polymer ?
#
loop_
_entity_poly.entity_id
_entity_poly.type
_entity_poly.pdbx_seq_one_letter_code
_entity_poly.pdbx_strand_id
1 'polypeptide(L)'
;MKLSPNNLYIVSTPIGNLDDITLRALEVLKNSDIILCEDTRRSIKLLNHYKIKKKLIPYHKFNEKKQASKIIEYINEGKILSLISDAGTPLLSDPGRLLVNQSIENNIKIVPIPGVSSITTAMSVSGFKDQFLFSGFLPKTENELEKVLLSLSENKFSQIFFIPALKVNFYLKYFKKYFSGRKLLIAKELTKIHETFFRENINDVKLFKKPMKGELTIIISEKDVKKKELDKEKIVNKAERYLKKYSLKDTVDLILESEKVNKNEIYKLCLKAKNEKNN
;
A
#
# COMPACT_ATOMS: atom_id res chain seq x y z
N MET A 1 22.28 7.63 21.23
CA MET A 1 22.38 6.16 20.96
C MET A 1 23.77 5.86 20.43
N LYS A 2 24.50 4.88 20.97
CA LYS A 2 25.79 4.49 20.38
C LYS A 2 25.52 3.59 19.18
N LEU A 3 25.90 4.01 17.98
CA LEU A 3 25.79 3.18 16.77
C LEU A 3 26.88 2.10 16.81
N SER A 4 26.54 0.93 16.30
CA SER A 4 27.52 -0.16 16.15
C SER A 4 28.14 -0.11 14.77
N PRO A 5 29.48 -0.30 14.64
CA PRO A 5 30.12 -0.48 13.35
C PRO A 5 29.61 -1.76 12.69
N ASN A 6 29.95 -1.95 11.43
CA ASN A 6 29.59 -3.12 10.61
C ASN A 6 28.06 -3.30 10.45
N ASN A 7 27.29 -2.22 10.52
CA ASN A 7 25.85 -2.26 10.33
C ASN A 7 25.44 -1.33 9.17
N LEU A 8 24.37 -1.75 8.47
CA LEU A 8 23.66 -0.91 7.51
C LEU A 8 22.37 -0.36 8.16
N TYR A 9 22.25 0.95 8.23
CA TYR A 9 21.06 1.64 8.77
C TYR A 9 20.15 2.08 7.62
N ILE A 10 18.91 1.60 7.60
CA ILE A 10 17.89 2.05 6.64
C ILE A 10 17.07 3.13 7.30
N VAL A 11 17.22 4.38 6.84
CA VAL A 11 16.69 5.55 7.54
C VAL A 11 15.59 6.21 6.72
N SER A 12 14.39 6.27 7.30
CA SER A 12 13.26 7.00 6.71
C SER A 12 13.48 8.51 6.83
N THR A 13 13.13 9.23 5.77
CA THR A 13 13.25 10.69 5.66
C THR A 13 11.87 11.35 5.47
N PRO A 14 11.72 12.66 5.69
CA PRO A 14 10.45 13.36 5.46
C PRO A 14 9.91 13.22 4.04
N ILE A 15 8.59 13.23 3.89
CA ILE A 15 7.91 13.18 2.58
C ILE A 15 7.45 14.56 2.08
N GLY A 16 7.60 15.59 2.93
CA GLY A 16 7.21 16.96 2.57
C GLY A 16 7.48 17.98 3.67
N ASN A 17 7.14 17.64 4.91
CA ASN A 17 7.41 18.46 6.07
C ASN A 17 8.69 17.98 6.77
N LEU A 18 9.67 18.85 6.90
CA LEU A 18 10.94 18.52 7.53
C LEU A 18 10.77 18.10 9.01
N ASP A 19 9.81 18.68 9.73
CA ASP A 19 9.55 18.34 11.14
C ASP A 19 9.10 16.88 11.37
N ASP A 20 8.72 16.17 10.30
CA ASP A 20 8.35 14.75 10.39
C ASP A 20 9.55 13.80 10.54
N ILE A 21 10.78 14.27 10.56
CA ILE A 21 11.95 13.43 10.81
C ILE A 21 12.00 12.99 12.27
N THR A 22 12.34 11.74 12.52
CA THR A 22 12.48 11.28 13.90
C THR A 22 13.82 11.71 14.51
N LEU A 23 13.82 11.95 15.84
CA LEU A 23 15.05 12.24 16.58
C LEU A 23 16.10 11.15 16.38
N ARG A 24 15.67 9.88 16.34
CA ARG A 24 16.55 8.74 16.11
C ARG A 24 17.15 8.74 14.70
N ALA A 25 16.38 9.14 13.68
CA ALA A 25 16.91 9.31 12.33
C ALA A 25 18.01 10.38 12.29
N LEU A 26 17.78 11.54 12.91
CA LEU A 26 18.79 12.60 13.00
C LEU A 26 20.05 12.13 13.70
N GLU A 27 19.92 11.41 14.82
CA GLU A 27 21.05 10.88 15.55
C GLU A 27 21.87 9.88 14.73
N VAL A 28 21.18 8.98 14.02
CA VAL A 28 21.84 8.01 13.11
C VAL A 28 22.56 8.73 11.99
N LEU A 29 21.94 9.67 11.32
CA LEU A 29 22.56 10.41 10.23
C LEU A 29 23.75 11.24 10.69
N LYS A 30 23.70 11.84 11.90
CA LYS A 30 24.82 12.57 12.54
C LYS A 30 26.02 11.66 12.86
N ASN A 31 25.79 10.40 13.16
CA ASN A 31 26.84 9.48 13.57
C ASN A 31 27.23 8.47 12.47
N SER A 32 26.66 8.55 11.28
CA SER A 32 27.09 7.76 10.11
C SER A 32 28.39 8.31 9.54
N ASP A 33 29.27 7.44 9.08
CA ASP A 33 30.48 7.82 8.34
C ASP A 33 30.14 8.17 6.89
N ILE A 34 29.20 7.42 6.30
CA ILE A 34 28.77 7.57 4.91
C ILE A 34 27.25 7.46 4.85
N ILE A 35 26.63 8.34 4.07
CA ILE A 35 25.22 8.29 3.76
C ILE A 35 25.03 7.98 2.28
N LEU A 36 24.35 6.86 1.99
CA LEU A 36 23.95 6.46 0.66
C LEU A 36 22.61 7.15 0.35
N CYS A 37 22.48 7.73 -0.83
CA CYS A 37 21.27 8.49 -1.19
C CYS A 37 21.00 8.42 -2.70
N GLU A 38 19.74 8.56 -3.10
CA GLU A 38 19.36 8.48 -4.51
C GLU A 38 19.82 9.73 -5.28
N ASP A 39 19.40 10.93 -4.84
CA ASP A 39 19.85 12.23 -5.38
C ASP A 39 20.60 13.01 -4.31
N THR A 40 21.92 13.17 -4.50
CA THR A 40 22.79 13.90 -3.57
C THR A 40 22.36 15.35 -3.39
N ARG A 41 21.78 15.99 -4.41
CA ARG A 41 21.33 17.39 -4.35
C ARG A 41 20.15 17.57 -3.40
N ARG A 42 19.21 16.61 -3.39
CA ARG A 42 18.07 16.59 -2.45
C ARG A 42 18.56 16.28 -1.04
N SER A 43 19.39 15.26 -0.91
CA SER A 43 19.95 14.84 0.38
C SER A 43 20.79 15.92 1.04
N ILE A 44 21.59 16.67 0.29
CA ILE A 44 22.35 17.83 0.80
C ILE A 44 21.42 18.89 1.39
N LYS A 45 20.28 19.20 0.75
CA LYS A 45 19.31 20.17 1.27
C LYS A 45 18.74 19.72 2.61
N LEU A 46 18.32 18.43 2.70
CA LEU A 46 17.84 17.83 3.93
C LEU A 46 18.88 17.90 5.05
N LEU A 47 20.10 17.41 4.78
CA LEU A 47 21.16 17.33 5.78
C LEU A 47 21.63 18.71 6.24
N ASN A 48 21.73 19.69 5.33
CA ASN A 48 22.08 21.07 5.66
C ASN A 48 21.06 21.73 6.59
N HIS A 49 19.77 21.47 6.39
CA HIS A 49 18.72 21.96 7.28
C HIS A 49 18.97 21.53 8.74
N TYR A 50 19.41 20.29 8.95
CA TYR A 50 19.73 19.75 10.28
C TYR A 50 21.20 19.93 10.69
N LYS A 51 21.98 20.73 9.95
CA LYS A 51 23.41 21.01 10.21
C LYS A 51 24.27 19.73 10.23
N ILE A 52 23.91 18.73 9.39
CA ILE A 52 24.64 17.47 9.26
C ILE A 52 25.54 17.54 8.03
N LYS A 53 26.86 17.38 8.25
CA LYS A 53 27.88 17.35 7.20
C LYS A 53 28.51 15.97 7.15
N LYS A 54 28.19 15.19 6.12
CA LYS A 54 28.64 13.80 5.95
C LYS A 54 29.02 13.51 4.51
N LYS A 55 29.84 12.49 4.31
CA LYS A 55 30.18 11.98 2.99
C LYS A 55 28.92 11.35 2.37
N LEU A 56 28.50 11.82 1.19
CA LEU A 56 27.41 11.24 0.43
C LEU A 56 27.95 10.37 -0.69
N ILE A 57 27.35 9.23 -0.90
CA ILE A 57 27.60 8.36 -2.06
C ILE A 57 26.26 8.17 -2.78
N PRO A 58 26.16 8.52 -4.08
CA PRO A 58 24.96 8.28 -4.86
C PRO A 58 24.73 6.77 -5.00
N TYR A 59 23.52 6.32 -4.64
CA TYR A 59 23.08 4.94 -4.75
C TYR A 59 21.66 4.91 -5.32
N HIS A 60 21.57 4.59 -6.60
CA HIS A 60 20.32 4.62 -7.36
C HIS A 60 20.24 3.42 -8.32
N LYS A 61 19.09 3.17 -8.89
CA LYS A 61 18.77 2.03 -9.75
C LYS A 61 19.82 1.75 -10.85
N PHE A 62 20.47 2.79 -11.38
CA PHE A 62 21.42 2.65 -12.48
C PHE A 62 22.85 2.32 -12.04
N ASN A 63 23.20 2.53 -10.77
CA ASN A 63 24.55 2.27 -10.27
C ASN A 63 24.60 1.23 -9.15
N GLU A 64 23.47 0.77 -8.61
CA GLU A 64 23.41 -0.12 -7.45
C GLU A 64 24.26 -1.40 -7.63
N LYS A 65 24.25 -2.03 -8.81
CA LYS A 65 25.06 -3.22 -9.10
C LYS A 65 26.56 -2.95 -8.97
N LYS A 66 27.02 -1.78 -9.45
CA LYS A 66 28.45 -1.40 -9.41
C LYS A 66 28.89 -0.97 -8.01
N GLN A 67 27.99 -0.32 -7.26
CA GLN A 67 28.32 0.25 -5.95
C GLN A 67 28.19 -0.75 -4.81
N ALA A 68 27.33 -1.77 -4.93
CA ALA A 68 26.98 -2.64 -3.81
C ALA A 68 28.20 -3.33 -3.19
N SER A 69 29.09 -3.93 -3.98
CA SER A 69 30.30 -4.61 -3.47
C SER A 69 31.21 -3.66 -2.68
N LYS A 70 31.43 -2.46 -3.21
CA LYS A 70 32.25 -1.44 -2.55
C LYS A 70 31.63 -0.95 -1.23
N ILE A 71 30.30 -0.90 -1.19
CA ILE A 71 29.58 -0.53 0.04
C ILE A 71 29.75 -1.61 1.10
N ILE A 72 29.66 -2.88 0.71
CA ILE A 72 29.92 -4.02 1.60
C ILE A 72 31.36 -3.97 2.17
N GLU A 73 32.36 -3.64 1.34
CA GLU A 73 33.74 -3.42 1.79
C GLU A 73 33.82 -2.34 2.87
N TYR A 74 33.23 -1.17 2.66
CA TYR A 74 33.20 -0.11 3.66
C TYR A 74 32.56 -0.55 4.98
N ILE A 75 31.49 -1.36 4.93
CA ILE A 75 30.86 -1.88 6.15
C ILE A 75 31.82 -2.82 6.87
N ASN A 76 32.50 -3.71 6.13
CA ASN A 76 33.46 -4.66 6.68
C ASN A 76 34.71 -3.97 7.25
N GLU A 77 35.10 -2.80 6.74
CA GLU A 77 36.12 -1.93 7.30
C GLU A 77 35.70 -1.23 8.61
N GLY A 78 34.50 -1.50 9.11
CA GLY A 78 33.99 -0.93 10.35
C GLY A 78 33.28 0.43 10.19
N LYS A 79 33.01 0.87 8.96
CA LYS A 79 32.27 2.11 8.75
C LYS A 79 30.78 1.95 9.08
N ILE A 80 30.19 3.01 9.60
CA ILE A 80 28.76 3.12 9.85
C ILE A 80 28.09 3.74 8.63
N LEU A 81 27.25 2.95 7.95
CA LEU A 81 26.57 3.40 6.74
C LEU A 81 25.06 3.54 6.95
N SER A 82 24.52 4.63 6.43
CA SER A 82 23.05 4.83 6.33
C SER A 82 22.60 4.87 4.88
N LEU A 83 21.46 4.28 4.59
CA LEU A 83 20.76 4.42 3.31
C LEU A 83 19.51 5.26 3.53
N ILE A 84 19.36 6.32 2.74
CA ILE A 84 18.16 7.15 2.67
C ILE A 84 17.63 7.19 1.24
N SER A 85 16.32 7.38 1.09
CA SER A 85 15.68 7.74 -0.18
C SER A 85 15.47 9.26 -0.27
N ASP A 86 15.02 9.72 -1.42
CA ASP A 86 14.69 11.14 -1.64
C ASP A 86 13.54 11.60 -0.74
N ALA A 87 12.62 10.69 -0.39
CA ALA A 87 11.49 10.95 0.50
C ALA A 87 10.90 9.64 1.07
N GLY A 88 10.58 9.63 2.35
CA GLY A 88 9.90 8.51 3.00
C GLY A 88 10.82 7.34 3.38
N THR A 89 10.28 6.14 3.35
CA THR A 89 10.95 4.92 3.76
C THR A 89 11.66 4.29 2.56
N PRO A 90 13.00 4.10 2.60
CA PRO A 90 13.75 3.49 1.51
C PRO A 90 13.22 2.10 1.11
N LEU A 91 13.53 1.63 -0.08
CA LEU A 91 13.13 0.37 -0.71
C LEU A 91 11.65 0.29 -1.15
N LEU A 92 10.78 1.15 -0.70
CA LEU A 92 9.37 1.17 -1.10
C LEU A 92 9.17 2.01 -2.38
N SER A 93 9.36 1.40 -3.53
CA SER A 93 9.48 2.01 -4.87
C SER A 93 10.79 2.74 -5.12
N ASP A 94 11.77 2.58 -4.23
CA ASP A 94 13.09 3.19 -4.23
C ASP A 94 14.21 2.14 -4.38
N PRO A 95 15.44 2.55 -4.73
CA PRO A 95 16.59 1.64 -4.80
C PRO A 95 17.00 1.13 -3.40
N GLY A 96 17.78 0.03 -3.37
CA GLY A 96 18.35 -0.50 -2.13
C GLY A 96 18.16 -2.00 -1.92
N ARG A 97 17.20 -2.62 -2.64
CA ARG A 97 16.92 -4.05 -2.50
C ARG A 97 18.17 -4.92 -2.71
N LEU A 98 18.98 -4.59 -3.71
CA LEU A 98 20.22 -5.33 -3.99
C LEU A 98 21.19 -5.23 -2.81
N LEU A 99 21.40 -4.04 -2.26
CA LEU A 99 22.28 -3.82 -1.11
C LEU A 99 21.80 -4.57 0.12
N VAL A 100 20.50 -4.53 0.41
CA VAL A 100 19.90 -5.25 1.54
C VAL A 100 20.15 -6.76 1.38
N ASN A 101 19.90 -7.34 0.20
CA ASN A 101 20.14 -8.77 -0.04
C ASN A 101 21.63 -9.14 0.14
N GLN A 102 22.55 -8.36 -0.46
CA GLN A 102 23.98 -8.59 -0.26
C GLN A 102 24.43 -8.41 1.19
N SER A 103 23.84 -7.47 1.92
CA SER A 103 24.12 -7.32 3.35
C SER A 103 23.69 -8.56 4.14
N ILE A 104 22.53 -9.14 3.82
CA ILE A 104 22.07 -10.40 4.44
C ILE A 104 23.03 -11.55 4.12
N GLU A 105 23.42 -11.71 2.85
CA GLU A 105 24.36 -12.74 2.40
C GLU A 105 25.73 -12.64 3.07
N ASN A 106 26.16 -11.42 3.41
CA ASN A 106 27.43 -11.16 4.11
C ASN A 106 27.29 -11.08 5.64
N ASN A 107 26.15 -11.51 6.21
CA ASN A 107 25.86 -11.46 7.65
C ASN A 107 25.98 -10.06 8.28
N ILE A 108 25.78 -9.01 7.48
CA ILE A 108 25.77 -7.63 7.96
C ILE A 108 24.41 -7.36 8.60
N LYS A 109 24.43 -6.83 9.81
CA LYS A 109 23.19 -6.45 10.51
C LYS A 109 22.55 -5.23 9.86
N ILE A 110 21.29 -5.37 9.46
CA ILE A 110 20.48 -4.30 8.93
C ILE A 110 19.59 -3.75 10.04
N VAL A 111 19.68 -2.44 10.28
CA VAL A 111 18.96 -1.76 11.36
C VAL A 111 17.94 -0.80 10.75
N PRO A 112 16.63 -1.09 10.84
CA PRO A 112 15.62 -0.16 10.37
C PRO A 112 15.46 1.01 11.35
N ILE A 113 15.44 2.22 10.82
CA ILE A 113 15.10 3.44 11.54
C ILE A 113 13.74 3.92 11.01
N PRO A 114 12.64 3.62 11.72
CA PRO A 114 11.30 3.93 11.27
C PRO A 114 11.07 5.44 11.18
N GLY A 115 10.14 5.81 10.33
CA GLY A 115 9.73 7.18 10.13
C GLY A 115 8.54 7.26 9.18
N VAL A 116 8.47 8.34 8.44
CA VAL A 116 7.33 8.66 7.57
C VAL A 116 7.25 7.72 6.37
N SER A 117 6.04 7.36 6.01
CA SER A 117 5.72 6.69 4.75
C SER A 117 4.41 7.25 4.20
N SER A 118 4.41 7.71 2.96
CA SER A 118 3.19 8.19 2.28
C SER A 118 2.09 7.12 2.20
N ILE A 119 2.46 5.84 2.21
CA ILE A 119 1.53 4.70 2.18
C ILE A 119 0.71 4.68 3.46
N THR A 120 1.37 4.60 4.62
CA THR A 120 0.70 4.55 5.92
C THR A 120 0.03 5.87 6.27
N THR A 121 0.63 7.00 5.91
CA THR A 121 0.05 8.34 6.10
C THR A 121 -1.25 8.49 5.31
N ALA A 122 -1.27 8.11 4.03
CA ALA A 122 -2.50 8.16 3.23
C ALA A 122 -3.56 7.17 3.75
N MET A 123 -3.13 5.97 4.16
CA MET A 123 -4.05 4.94 4.67
C MET A 123 -4.72 5.37 5.97
N SER A 124 -3.99 6.02 6.90
CA SER A 124 -4.52 6.49 8.19
C SER A 124 -5.67 7.50 8.06
N VAL A 125 -5.76 8.20 6.94
CA VAL A 125 -6.81 9.20 6.65
C VAL A 125 -7.82 8.72 5.61
N SER A 126 -7.74 7.49 5.15
CA SER A 126 -8.60 6.96 4.09
C SER A 126 -10.01 6.62 4.58
N GLY A 127 -10.15 6.12 5.80
CA GLY A 127 -11.36 5.52 6.32
C GLY A 127 -11.70 4.16 5.69
N PHE A 128 -10.74 3.52 4.99
CA PHE A 128 -10.88 2.20 4.40
C PHE A 128 -10.36 1.11 5.34
N LYS A 129 -10.60 -0.16 5.02
CA LYS A 129 -10.11 -1.28 5.83
C LYS A 129 -8.59 -1.35 5.82
N ASP A 130 -8.03 -1.82 6.93
CA ASP A 130 -6.60 -1.92 7.21
C ASP A 130 -5.84 -2.93 6.33
N GLN A 131 -6.53 -3.85 5.70
CA GLN A 131 -5.94 -4.77 4.73
C GLN A 131 -5.79 -4.10 3.37
N PHE A 132 -4.56 -3.91 2.94
CA PHE A 132 -4.28 -3.26 1.66
C PHE A 132 -3.13 -3.92 0.89
N LEU A 133 -3.12 -3.69 -0.42
CA LEU A 133 -2.05 -4.05 -1.32
C LEU A 133 -1.40 -2.77 -1.87
N PHE A 134 -0.10 -2.63 -1.67
CA PHE A 134 0.69 -1.57 -2.27
C PHE A 134 1.33 -2.05 -3.57
N SER A 135 0.98 -1.42 -4.68
CA SER A 135 1.47 -1.76 -6.03
C SER A 135 2.50 -0.76 -6.58
N GLY A 136 2.77 0.33 -5.84
CA GLY A 136 3.72 1.35 -6.28
C GLY A 136 3.25 2.11 -7.53
N PHE A 137 4.18 2.38 -8.45
CA PHE A 137 3.87 3.05 -9.71
C PHE A 137 3.26 2.08 -10.72
N LEU A 138 2.12 2.48 -11.29
CA LEU A 138 1.45 1.72 -12.33
C LEU A 138 2.16 1.85 -13.70
N PRO A 139 2.00 0.86 -14.59
CA PRO A 139 2.51 0.94 -15.96
C PRO A 139 2.05 2.20 -16.69
N LYS A 140 2.90 2.68 -17.60
CA LYS A 140 2.64 3.89 -18.40
C LYS A 140 1.96 3.59 -19.73
N THR A 141 2.06 2.35 -20.21
CA THR A 141 1.44 1.87 -21.46
C THR A 141 0.06 1.29 -21.16
N GLU A 142 -0.89 1.50 -22.06
CA GLU A 142 -2.28 1.08 -21.88
C GLU A 142 -2.40 -0.44 -21.74
N ASN A 143 -1.74 -1.20 -22.62
CA ASN A 143 -1.83 -2.66 -22.63
C ASN A 143 -1.31 -3.30 -21.31
N GLU A 144 -0.19 -2.81 -20.77
CA GLU A 144 0.33 -3.31 -19.51
C GLU A 144 -0.53 -2.86 -18.32
N LEU A 145 -1.02 -1.62 -18.37
CA LEU A 145 -1.90 -1.07 -17.35
C LEU A 145 -3.18 -1.88 -17.23
N GLU A 146 -3.82 -2.19 -18.35
CA GLU A 146 -5.05 -2.99 -18.36
C GLU A 146 -4.85 -4.39 -17.76
N LYS A 147 -3.76 -5.07 -18.14
CA LYS A 147 -3.43 -6.39 -17.57
C LYS A 147 -3.26 -6.33 -16.06
N VAL A 148 -2.52 -5.33 -15.57
CA VAL A 148 -2.28 -5.16 -14.13
C VAL A 148 -3.58 -4.82 -13.40
N LEU A 149 -4.36 -3.86 -13.90
CA LEU A 149 -5.60 -3.44 -13.25
C LEU A 149 -6.68 -4.54 -13.27
N LEU A 150 -6.73 -5.36 -14.31
CA LEU A 150 -7.63 -6.51 -14.35
C LEU A 150 -7.33 -7.48 -13.21
N SER A 151 -6.06 -7.86 -13.04
CA SER A 151 -5.62 -8.74 -11.94
C SER A 151 -5.88 -8.11 -10.56
N LEU A 152 -5.60 -6.81 -10.39
CA LEU A 152 -5.82 -6.11 -9.13
C LEU A 152 -7.30 -5.91 -8.80
N SER A 153 -8.18 -5.80 -9.81
CA SER A 153 -9.62 -5.59 -9.61
C SER A 153 -10.32 -6.78 -8.94
N GLU A 154 -9.77 -7.98 -9.10
CA GLU A 154 -10.29 -9.19 -8.45
C GLU A 154 -9.94 -9.24 -6.95
N ASN A 155 -8.93 -8.49 -6.54
CA ASN A 155 -8.48 -8.46 -5.16
C ASN A 155 -9.50 -7.77 -4.25
N LYS A 156 -9.71 -8.33 -3.05
CA LYS A 156 -10.68 -7.85 -2.06
C LYS A 156 -10.16 -6.68 -1.23
N PHE A 157 -8.83 -6.51 -1.15
CA PHE A 157 -8.20 -5.51 -0.30
C PHE A 157 -8.20 -4.12 -0.91
N SER A 158 -7.99 -3.12 -0.08
CA SER A 158 -7.70 -1.77 -0.56
C SER A 158 -6.43 -1.75 -1.42
N GLN A 159 -6.38 -0.89 -2.43
CA GLN A 159 -5.26 -0.82 -3.38
C GLN A 159 -4.59 0.55 -3.26
N ILE A 160 -3.27 0.58 -3.09
CA ILE A 160 -2.51 1.83 -2.98
C ILE A 160 -1.54 1.96 -4.16
N PHE A 161 -1.57 3.14 -4.79
CA PHE A 161 -0.77 3.47 -5.97
C PHE A 161 -0.06 4.80 -5.81
N PHE A 162 1.14 4.90 -6.38
CA PHE A 162 1.79 6.18 -6.66
C PHE A 162 1.50 6.60 -8.09
N ILE A 163 0.94 7.80 -8.25
CA ILE A 163 0.53 8.30 -9.56
C ILE A 163 1.20 9.65 -9.84
N PRO A 164 1.88 9.81 -10.99
CA PRO A 164 2.34 11.11 -11.42
C PRO A 164 1.14 12.06 -11.60
N ALA A 165 1.13 13.19 -10.90
CA ALA A 165 -0.03 14.09 -10.85
C ALA A 165 -0.49 14.56 -12.25
N LEU A 166 0.44 14.81 -13.17
CA LEU A 166 0.13 15.19 -14.56
C LEU A 166 -0.67 14.11 -15.31
N LYS A 167 -0.60 12.85 -14.89
CA LYS A 167 -1.28 11.73 -15.54
C LYS A 167 -2.53 11.23 -14.78
N VAL A 168 -2.97 11.94 -13.75
CA VAL A 168 -4.09 11.50 -12.91
C VAL A 168 -5.35 11.20 -13.72
N ASN A 169 -5.71 12.07 -14.67
CA ASN A 169 -6.89 11.89 -15.51
C ASN A 169 -6.81 10.64 -16.40
N PHE A 170 -5.60 10.31 -16.86
CA PHE A 170 -5.36 9.07 -17.61
C PHE A 170 -5.70 7.86 -16.73
N TYR A 171 -5.12 7.75 -15.54
CA TYR A 171 -5.38 6.63 -14.65
C TYR A 171 -6.81 6.57 -14.12
N LEU A 172 -7.46 7.73 -13.87
CA LEU A 172 -8.85 7.77 -13.41
C LEU A 172 -9.84 7.13 -14.40
N LYS A 173 -9.61 7.25 -15.71
CA LYS A 173 -10.42 6.57 -16.74
C LYS A 173 -10.37 5.05 -16.55
N TYR A 174 -9.17 4.52 -16.33
CA TYR A 174 -8.97 3.08 -16.12
C TYR A 174 -9.49 2.62 -14.76
N PHE A 175 -9.32 3.43 -13.71
CA PHE A 175 -9.88 3.10 -12.40
C PHE A 175 -11.39 3.00 -12.44
N LYS A 176 -12.09 3.87 -13.17
CA LYS A 176 -13.54 3.75 -13.40
C LYS A 176 -13.92 2.44 -14.09
N LYS A 177 -13.13 2.01 -15.07
CA LYS A 177 -13.37 0.77 -15.80
C LYS A 177 -13.20 -0.47 -14.92
N TYR A 178 -12.12 -0.53 -14.12
CA TYR A 178 -11.72 -1.75 -13.41
C TYR A 178 -12.16 -1.82 -11.94
N PHE A 179 -12.39 -0.68 -11.29
CA PHE A 179 -12.75 -0.60 -9.87
C PHE A 179 -14.13 0.04 -9.63
N SER A 180 -15.02 -0.08 -10.61
CA SER A 180 -16.40 0.43 -10.48
C SER A 180 -17.04 0.02 -9.16
N GLY A 181 -17.77 0.95 -8.51
CA GLY A 181 -18.45 0.74 -7.24
C GLY A 181 -17.58 0.80 -5.99
N ARG A 182 -16.25 1.02 -6.12
CA ARG A 182 -15.37 1.25 -4.98
C ARG A 182 -15.23 2.75 -4.69
N LYS A 183 -14.77 3.07 -3.49
CA LYS A 183 -14.42 4.44 -3.09
C LYS A 183 -12.98 4.76 -3.46
N LEU A 184 -12.69 6.04 -3.63
CA LEU A 184 -11.38 6.57 -4.01
C LEU A 184 -10.96 7.63 -3.01
N LEU A 185 -9.70 7.58 -2.58
CA LEU A 185 -9.00 8.68 -1.94
C LEU A 185 -7.83 9.09 -2.85
N ILE A 186 -7.73 10.37 -3.20
CA ILE A 186 -6.54 10.97 -3.77
C ILE A 186 -5.92 11.84 -2.69
N ALA A 187 -4.79 11.42 -2.14
CA ALA A 187 -3.98 12.19 -1.22
C ALA A 187 -2.89 12.92 -2.02
N LYS A 188 -3.01 14.24 -2.10
CA LYS A 188 -2.11 15.10 -2.87
C LYS A 188 -1.19 15.85 -1.93
N GLU A 189 0.12 15.86 -2.24
CA GLU A 189 1.13 16.66 -1.54
C GLU A 189 1.10 16.46 -0.02
N LEU A 190 1.07 15.18 0.41
CA LEU A 190 1.03 14.79 1.82
C LEU A 190 2.11 15.53 2.63
N THR A 191 1.71 16.05 3.79
CA THR A 191 2.53 16.81 4.75
C THR A 191 3.06 18.16 4.26
N LYS A 192 2.77 18.54 2.97
CA LYS A 192 3.21 19.80 2.38
C LYS A 192 2.17 20.91 2.56
N ILE A 193 2.54 22.17 2.30
CA ILE A 193 1.67 23.36 2.46
C ILE A 193 0.35 23.22 1.66
N HIS A 194 0.39 22.51 0.52
CA HIS A 194 -0.78 22.33 -0.36
C HIS A 194 -1.36 20.92 -0.25
N GLU A 195 -1.26 20.30 0.92
CA GLU A 195 -1.90 19.01 1.19
C GLU A 195 -3.40 19.08 0.93
N THR A 196 -3.91 18.13 0.17
CA THR A 196 -5.33 18.08 -0.19
C THR A 196 -5.80 16.64 -0.35
N PHE A 197 -7.02 16.37 0.12
CA PHE A 197 -7.66 15.07 0.02
C PHE A 197 -8.94 15.16 -0.80
N PHE A 198 -9.03 14.35 -1.86
CA PHE A 198 -10.26 14.17 -2.64
C PHE A 198 -10.82 12.79 -2.32
N ARG A 199 -12.08 12.73 -1.87
CA ARG A 199 -12.80 11.50 -1.51
C ARG A 199 -14.09 11.42 -2.28
N GLU A 200 -14.25 10.38 -3.10
CA GLU A 200 -15.40 10.19 -3.96
C GLU A 200 -15.66 8.71 -4.21
N ASN A 201 -16.88 8.37 -4.66
CA ASN A 201 -17.09 7.11 -5.33
C ASN A 201 -16.38 7.15 -6.69
N ILE A 202 -15.72 6.06 -7.07
CA ILE A 202 -14.87 6.04 -8.26
C ILE A 202 -15.66 6.36 -9.55
N ASN A 203 -16.95 6.00 -9.59
CA ASN A 203 -17.82 6.26 -10.72
C ASN A 203 -18.16 7.77 -10.85
N ASP A 204 -18.23 8.48 -9.72
CA ASP A 204 -18.69 9.87 -9.64
C ASP A 204 -17.54 10.87 -9.79
N VAL A 205 -16.28 10.42 -9.59
CA VAL A 205 -15.12 11.31 -9.69
C VAL A 205 -15.05 11.98 -11.05
N LYS A 206 -15.00 13.31 -11.06
CA LYS A 206 -14.83 14.10 -12.29
C LYS A 206 -13.36 14.21 -12.67
N LEU A 207 -13.07 14.24 -13.96
CA LEU A 207 -11.73 14.52 -14.44
C LEU A 207 -11.35 15.98 -14.10
N PHE A 208 -10.11 16.18 -13.70
CA PHE A 208 -9.61 17.51 -13.35
C PHE A 208 -9.47 18.37 -14.60
N LYS A 209 -10.09 19.56 -14.59
CA LYS A 209 -10.05 20.51 -15.72
C LYS A 209 -8.67 21.11 -15.96
N LYS A 210 -7.88 21.29 -14.89
CA LYS A 210 -6.51 21.81 -14.95
C LYS A 210 -5.49 20.70 -14.67
N PRO A 211 -4.29 20.74 -15.29
CA PRO A 211 -3.22 19.81 -14.96
C PRO A 211 -2.90 19.85 -13.47
N MET A 212 -2.92 18.69 -12.83
CA MET A 212 -2.55 18.56 -11.44
C MET A 212 -1.01 18.51 -11.34
N LYS A 213 -0.45 19.23 -10.37
CA LYS A 213 1.00 19.20 -10.09
C LYS A 213 1.24 18.56 -8.72
N GLY A 214 2.44 18.04 -8.54
CA GLY A 214 2.90 17.46 -7.29
C GLY A 214 2.86 15.93 -7.29
N GLU A 215 2.84 15.33 -6.11
CA GLU A 215 2.87 13.90 -5.87
C GLU A 215 1.51 13.42 -5.36
N LEU A 216 1.07 12.28 -5.87
CA LEU A 216 -0.21 11.69 -5.49
C LEU A 216 -0.01 10.27 -4.96
N THR A 217 -0.58 10.03 -3.78
CA THR A 217 -0.86 8.69 -3.30
C THR A 217 -2.35 8.43 -3.46
N ILE A 218 -2.72 7.45 -4.26
CA ILE A 218 -4.11 7.10 -4.52
C ILE A 218 -4.45 5.81 -3.81
N ILE A 219 -5.58 5.80 -3.11
CA ILE A 219 -6.11 4.59 -2.49
C ILE A 219 -7.49 4.32 -3.07
N ILE A 220 -7.68 3.09 -3.53
CA ILE A 220 -8.98 2.55 -3.91
C ILE A 220 -9.41 1.62 -2.79
N SER A 221 -10.61 1.80 -2.26
CA SER A 221 -11.13 1.01 -1.14
C SER A 221 -11.19 -0.48 -1.47
N GLU A 222 -11.33 -1.28 -0.45
CA GLU A 222 -11.66 -2.68 -0.58
C GLU A 222 -12.90 -2.89 -1.44
N LYS A 223 -13.01 -4.07 -2.06
CA LYS A 223 -14.23 -4.46 -2.78
C LYS A 223 -15.34 -4.70 -1.76
N ASP A 224 -16.41 -3.91 -1.82
CA ASP A 224 -17.62 -4.25 -1.08
C ASP A 224 -18.08 -5.63 -1.55
N VAL A 225 -17.83 -6.61 -0.71
CA VAL A 225 -18.51 -7.89 -0.84
C VAL A 225 -19.94 -7.58 -0.42
N LYS A 226 -20.77 -7.09 -1.36
CA LYS A 226 -22.21 -7.09 -1.13
C LYS A 226 -22.51 -8.49 -0.63
N LYS A 227 -22.94 -8.63 0.62
CA LYS A 227 -23.62 -9.87 1.06
C LYS A 227 -24.64 -10.06 -0.05
N LYS A 228 -24.55 -11.17 -0.80
CA LYS A 228 -25.62 -11.50 -1.74
C LYS A 228 -26.89 -11.31 -0.95
N GLU A 229 -27.70 -10.31 -1.33
CA GLU A 229 -29.04 -10.22 -0.73
C GLU A 229 -29.62 -11.59 -0.88
N LEU A 230 -29.96 -12.18 0.26
CA LEU A 230 -30.60 -13.48 0.28
C LEU A 230 -31.83 -13.34 -0.59
N ASP A 231 -31.85 -14.02 -1.70
CA ASP A 231 -33.09 -14.26 -2.43
C ASP A 231 -33.94 -15.19 -1.57
N LYS A 232 -34.65 -14.53 -0.61
CA LYS A 232 -35.45 -15.22 0.41
C LYS A 232 -36.47 -16.13 -0.24
N GLU A 233 -37.05 -15.71 -1.35
CA GLU A 233 -38.06 -16.45 -2.09
C GLU A 233 -37.44 -17.72 -2.71
N LYS A 234 -36.29 -17.60 -3.33
CA LYS A 234 -35.55 -18.76 -3.88
C LYS A 234 -35.15 -19.74 -2.79
N ILE A 235 -34.75 -19.26 -1.61
CA ILE A 235 -34.36 -20.12 -0.48
C ILE A 235 -35.60 -20.83 0.12
N VAL A 236 -36.71 -20.12 0.29
CA VAL A 236 -37.97 -20.69 0.78
C VAL A 236 -38.43 -21.78 -0.17
N ASN A 237 -38.47 -21.55 -1.47
CA ASN A 237 -38.83 -22.56 -2.47
C ASN A 237 -37.91 -23.78 -2.46
N LYS A 238 -36.59 -23.62 -2.25
CA LYS A 238 -35.66 -24.71 -2.04
C LYS A 238 -35.95 -25.45 -0.75
N ALA A 239 -36.21 -24.75 0.34
CA ALA A 239 -36.51 -25.31 1.64
C ALA A 239 -37.79 -26.14 1.60
N GLU A 240 -38.88 -25.66 1.01
CA GLU A 240 -40.12 -26.40 0.83
C GLU A 240 -39.95 -27.70 0.04
N ARG A 241 -39.10 -27.65 -0.99
CA ARG A 241 -38.78 -28.83 -1.81
C ARG A 241 -38.02 -29.88 -1.02
N TYR A 242 -37.01 -29.47 -0.25
CA TYR A 242 -36.14 -30.37 0.52
C TYR A 242 -36.84 -30.91 1.76
N LEU A 243 -37.65 -30.10 2.47
CA LEU A 243 -38.42 -30.52 3.64
C LEU A 243 -39.45 -31.63 3.33
N LYS A 244 -39.75 -31.91 2.04
CA LYS A 244 -40.56 -33.05 1.65
C LYS A 244 -39.85 -34.40 1.85
N LYS A 245 -38.49 -34.39 1.87
CA LYS A 245 -37.66 -35.60 1.86
C LYS A 245 -36.63 -35.65 2.97
N TYR A 246 -36.28 -34.53 3.57
CA TYR A 246 -35.18 -34.40 4.51
C TYR A 246 -35.62 -33.73 5.81
N SER A 247 -34.86 -33.97 6.88
CA SER A 247 -35.05 -33.24 8.14
C SER A 247 -34.75 -31.73 8.00
N LEU A 248 -35.25 -30.93 8.95
CA LEU A 248 -34.93 -29.49 8.97
C LEU A 248 -33.41 -29.23 9.00
N LYS A 249 -32.67 -30.03 9.76
CA LYS A 249 -31.20 -29.90 9.87
C LYS A 249 -30.52 -30.22 8.53
N ASP A 250 -30.87 -31.34 7.93
CA ASP A 250 -30.28 -31.73 6.63
C ASP A 250 -30.66 -30.75 5.52
N THR A 251 -31.88 -30.20 5.54
CA THR A 251 -32.34 -29.17 4.60
C THR A 251 -31.50 -27.90 4.73
N VAL A 252 -31.20 -27.45 5.94
CA VAL A 252 -30.33 -26.28 6.19
C VAL A 252 -28.93 -26.55 5.68
N ASP A 253 -28.34 -27.69 5.97
CA ASP A 253 -26.99 -28.05 5.57
C ASP A 253 -26.88 -28.16 4.02
N LEU A 254 -27.86 -28.78 3.34
CA LEU A 254 -27.93 -28.84 1.86
C LEU A 254 -28.05 -27.47 1.20
N ILE A 255 -28.79 -26.53 1.78
CA ILE A 255 -28.91 -25.17 1.26
C ILE A 255 -27.60 -24.41 1.48
N LEU A 256 -26.92 -24.62 2.61
CA LEU A 256 -25.63 -23.99 2.91
C LEU A 256 -24.51 -24.43 1.95
N GLU A 257 -24.50 -25.66 1.48
CA GLU A 257 -23.56 -26.12 0.46
C GLU A 257 -23.70 -25.38 -0.86
N SER A 258 -24.94 -25.03 -1.23
CA SER A 258 -25.23 -24.35 -2.49
C SER A 258 -25.21 -22.81 -2.40
N GLU A 259 -25.44 -22.26 -1.21
CA GLU A 259 -25.56 -20.80 -0.99
C GLU A 259 -24.60 -20.40 0.15
N LYS A 260 -23.56 -19.61 -0.17
CA LYS A 260 -22.58 -19.12 0.83
C LYS A 260 -23.18 -17.99 1.68
N VAL A 261 -24.04 -18.35 2.66
CA VAL A 261 -24.82 -17.41 3.47
C VAL A 261 -24.76 -17.79 4.95
N ASN A 262 -25.25 -16.92 5.83
CA ASN A 262 -25.24 -17.17 7.27
C ASN A 262 -26.20 -18.30 7.65
N LYS A 263 -25.70 -19.31 8.38
CA LYS A 263 -26.45 -20.48 8.82
C LYS A 263 -27.73 -20.10 9.59
N ASN A 264 -27.67 -19.09 10.46
CA ASN A 264 -28.81 -18.65 11.27
C ASN A 264 -29.95 -18.05 10.41
N GLU A 265 -29.62 -17.38 9.31
CA GLU A 265 -30.63 -16.82 8.39
C GLU A 265 -31.31 -17.93 7.58
N ILE A 266 -30.53 -18.90 7.08
CA ILE A 266 -31.08 -20.08 6.39
C ILE A 266 -31.97 -20.87 7.33
N TYR A 267 -31.52 -21.12 8.57
CA TYR A 267 -32.33 -21.87 9.56
C TYR A 267 -33.67 -21.19 9.81
N LYS A 268 -33.72 -19.87 9.99
CA LYS A 268 -34.99 -19.10 10.18
C LYS A 268 -35.93 -19.24 8.98
N LEU A 269 -35.39 -19.18 7.75
CA LEU A 269 -36.21 -19.31 6.55
C LEU A 269 -36.75 -20.76 6.38
N CYS A 270 -35.91 -21.75 6.64
CA CYS A 270 -36.36 -23.17 6.60
C CYS A 270 -37.39 -23.47 7.69
N LEU A 271 -37.24 -22.90 8.89
CA LEU A 271 -38.21 -23.07 9.97
C LEU A 271 -39.56 -22.42 9.61
N LYS A 272 -39.52 -21.22 9.00
CA LYS A 272 -40.72 -20.54 8.51
C LYS A 272 -41.44 -21.38 7.45
N ALA A 273 -40.73 -21.87 6.44
CA ALA A 273 -41.27 -22.75 5.40
C ALA A 273 -41.86 -24.07 5.96
N LYS A 274 -41.28 -24.61 7.04
CA LYS A 274 -41.80 -25.79 7.72
C LYS A 274 -43.12 -25.54 8.45
N ASN A 275 -43.23 -24.37 9.13
CA ASN A 275 -44.41 -24.01 9.92
C ASN A 275 -45.60 -23.60 9.03
N GLU A 276 -45.37 -22.95 7.91
CA GLU A 276 -46.40 -22.58 6.92
C GLU A 276 -47.02 -23.80 6.22
N LYS A 277 -46.39 -24.96 6.30
CA LYS A 277 -46.86 -26.21 5.74
C LYS A 277 -47.71 -27.06 6.72
N ASN A 278 -47.60 -26.74 8.01
CA ASN A 278 -48.32 -27.44 9.07
C ASN A 278 -49.62 -26.73 9.50
N ASN A 279 -49.90 -25.59 8.90
CA ASN A 279 -51.21 -24.87 8.97
C ASN A 279 -51.93 -25.02 7.62
#